data_3251e7ecf911cae1693136d6c5e548e5
#
_entry.id   3251e7ecf911cae1693136d6c5e548e5
#
_cell.length_a   1.000
_cell.length_b   1.000
_cell.length_c   1.000
_cell.angle_alpha   90.00
_cell.angle_beta   90.00
_cell.angle_gamma   90.00
#
_symmetry.space_group_name_H-M   'P 1'
#
loop_
_entity.id
_entity.type
_entity.pdbx_description
1 polymer ?
#
loop_
_entity_poly.entity_id
_entity_poly.type
_entity_poly.pdbx_seq_one_letter_code
_entity_poly.pdbx_strand_id
1 'polypeptide(L)'
;MSRLVIRNGTVYDPANGVDGQVRDIWIEDGKIISAPLDPHTRPERVIDATGLVVMPGGIDMHCHIAGPKVNAARKMLPDDHRRSRVLHRTEITRSGTTGSVPSTFATSYLYAGLGYTTAFDAAIPPLAARHAHEEFLDTPLLDKGFFVLAGNNQYVMKQLKAKQPQLVRAYLGWLLNATKGYAIKAVNPGGVEVWKSRGLGNVSGLDDVVDYFDVTPRQIVRGLAAAVDELRLPHPLHVHCNNLGMPGNWSTTLETMRALEGHRGHLTHIQFHSYAGDPDDQATFGSRVPELAEYVNSHSNLTVDVGQVMFGQTCSMTGDGPLGHYLHRVLGGKWFSCDGEQECGCGIAPITYKRKSLVHALQWAIGLEWYLLVDDPWRVAMSTDHPNGASFLAYPQIIALLMDRTRRAEVLATLPEAVRTRCVLPDLTREYTLNEIAIITRAGPARMLGLTHKGHLGLGADADVTIYTPGDDIERMFELPRLVLKAGEVLIEQGEVRRSVDGSTLHVSPDFDEAAIPSIREWFEAHYTVQVRNYPMQDEEFLGTRTVVPGTSH
;
A
#
# COMPACT_ATOMS: atom_id res chain seq x y z
N MET A 1 -8.11 35.15 -3.24
CA MET A 1 -8.66 33.78 -3.10
C MET A 1 -8.93 33.27 -4.50
N SER A 2 -8.17 32.29 -4.94
CA SER A 2 -8.27 31.76 -6.31
C SER A 2 -9.44 30.77 -6.36
N ARG A 3 -10.50 31.09 -7.12
CA ARG A 3 -11.65 30.21 -7.30
C ARG A 3 -11.62 29.55 -8.66
N LEU A 4 -11.73 28.22 -8.62
CA LEU A 4 -11.84 27.36 -9.78
C LEU A 4 -13.20 26.66 -9.76
N VAL A 5 -13.82 26.44 -10.91
CA VAL A 5 -14.96 25.52 -11.05
C VAL A 5 -14.71 24.51 -12.17
N ILE A 6 -14.97 23.23 -11.88
CA ILE A 6 -15.06 22.17 -12.88
C ILE A 6 -16.54 21.99 -13.18
N ARG A 7 -16.95 22.22 -14.43
CA ARG A 7 -18.36 22.24 -14.85
C ARG A 7 -18.75 21.01 -15.66
N ASN A 8 -19.99 20.61 -15.49
CA ASN A 8 -20.67 19.61 -16.32
C ASN A 8 -19.99 18.24 -16.34
N GLY A 9 -19.16 17.90 -15.38
CA GLY A 9 -18.48 16.60 -15.32
C GLY A 9 -19.41 15.48 -14.85
N THR A 10 -19.26 14.29 -15.42
CA THR A 10 -19.90 13.07 -14.91
C THR A 10 -19.10 12.58 -13.71
N VAL A 11 -19.62 12.81 -12.50
CA VAL A 11 -18.88 12.64 -11.23
C VAL A 11 -19.14 11.25 -10.63
N TYR A 12 -18.05 10.58 -10.25
CA TYR A 12 -18.07 9.38 -9.42
C TYR A 12 -17.37 9.69 -8.09
N ASP A 13 -18.17 9.87 -7.05
CA ASP A 13 -17.74 10.19 -5.69
C ASP A 13 -18.54 9.31 -4.69
N PRO A 14 -18.14 8.02 -4.55
CA PRO A 14 -18.89 7.05 -3.75
C PRO A 14 -19.03 7.45 -2.28
N ALA A 15 -18.04 8.15 -1.71
CA ALA A 15 -18.10 8.58 -0.32
C ALA A 15 -19.23 9.59 -0.04
N ASN A 16 -19.70 10.28 -1.06
CA ASN A 16 -20.84 11.22 -1.00
C ASN A 16 -22.07 10.70 -1.76
N GLY A 17 -22.11 9.41 -2.11
CA GLY A 17 -23.25 8.78 -2.79
C GLY A 17 -23.47 9.28 -4.23
N VAL A 18 -22.42 9.75 -4.90
CA VAL A 18 -22.49 10.25 -6.28
C VAL A 18 -21.99 9.17 -7.24
N ASP A 19 -22.88 8.67 -8.09
CA ASP A 19 -22.61 7.60 -9.05
C ASP A 19 -23.01 8.07 -10.47
N GLY A 20 -22.05 8.64 -11.20
CA GLY A 20 -22.24 9.04 -12.59
C GLY A 20 -23.17 10.24 -12.80
N GLN A 21 -23.33 11.10 -11.82
CA GLN A 21 -24.19 12.29 -11.93
C GLN A 21 -23.41 13.47 -12.50
N VAL A 22 -24.04 14.24 -13.38
CA VAL A 22 -23.46 15.49 -13.89
C VAL A 22 -23.54 16.55 -12.80
N ARG A 23 -22.36 17.05 -12.38
CA ARG A 23 -22.24 18.05 -11.30
C ARG A 23 -21.13 19.06 -11.58
N ASP A 24 -21.28 20.25 -11.01
CA ASP A 24 -20.20 21.23 -10.89
C ASP A 24 -19.45 21.04 -9.58
N ILE A 25 -18.13 21.17 -9.63
CA ILE A 25 -17.26 21.10 -8.44
C ILE A 25 -16.58 22.45 -8.28
N TRP A 26 -16.85 23.11 -7.14
CA TRP A 26 -16.28 24.40 -6.80
C TRP A 26 -15.10 24.25 -5.87
N ILE A 27 -14.02 24.95 -6.19
CA ILE A 27 -12.74 24.86 -5.48
C ILE A 27 -12.32 26.28 -5.10
N GLU A 28 -11.92 26.45 -3.84
CA GLU A 28 -11.31 27.67 -3.32
C GLU A 28 -10.16 27.31 -2.38
N ASP A 29 -9.00 27.93 -2.58
CA ASP A 29 -7.81 27.76 -1.75
C ASP A 29 -7.43 26.28 -1.50
N GLY A 30 -7.52 25.47 -2.54
CA GLY A 30 -7.14 24.04 -2.50
C GLY A 30 -8.18 23.11 -1.88
N LYS A 31 -9.37 23.60 -1.55
CA LYS A 31 -10.45 22.82 -0.94
C LYS A 31 -11.71 22.83 -1.79
N ILE A 32 -12.47 21.74 -1.70
CA ILE A 32 -13.81 21.67 -2.27
C ILE A 32 -14.77 22.53 -1.42
N ILE A 33 -15.50 23.42 -2.06
CA ILE A 33 -16.48 24.31 -1.42
C ILE A 33 -17.88 24.11 -2.00
N SER A 34 -18.89 24.61 -1.30
CA SER A 34 -20.25 24.74 -1.85
C SER A 34 -20.29 25.77 -2.99
N ALA A 35 -21.19 25.56 -3.94
CA ALA A 35 -21.47 26.61 -4.94
C ALA A 35 -21.77 27.92 -4.24
N PRO A 36 -21.20 29.06 -4.71
CA PRO A 36 -21.48 30.37 -4.13
C PRO A 36 -22.97 30.69 -4.18
N LEU A 37 -23.51 31.26 -3.10
CA LEU A 37 -24.92 31.65 -3.02
C LEU A 37 -25.24 32.85 -3.93
N ASP A 38 -24.28 33.75 -4.14
CA ASP A 38 -24.41 34.88 -5.05
C ASP A 38 -24.22 34.41 -6.50
N PRO A 39 -25.25 34.43 -7.34
CA PRO A 39 -25.18 34.02 -8.74
C PRO A 39 -24.25 34.89 -9.60
N HIS A 40 -23.84 36.05 -9.11
CA HIS A 40 -22.90 36.95 -9.78
C HIS A 40 -21.44 36.63 -9.46
N THR A 41 -21.19 35.74 -8.49
CA THR A 41 -19.84 35.28 -8.18
C THR A 41 -19.23 34.57 -9.40
N ARG A 42 -18.15 35.11 -9.91
CA ARG A 42 -17.44 34.51 -11.04
C ARG A 42 -16.18 33.80 -10.55
N PRO A 43 -15.94 32.53 -10.98
CA PRO A 43 -14.68 31.90 -10.78
C PRO A 43 -13.59 32.55 -11.63
N GLU A 44 -12.37 32.57 -11.14
CA GLU A 44 -11.21 33.07 -11.90
C GLU A 44 -10.86 32.09 -13.04
N ARG A 45 -11.14 30.82 -12.83
CA ARG A 45 -10.86 29.73 -13.79
C ARG A 45 -12.05 28.79 -13.90
N VAL A 46 -12.35 28.38 -15.13
CA VAL A 46 -13.39 27.38 -15.45
C VAL A 46 -12.73 26.24 -16.22
N ILE A 47 -12.95 25.01 -15.78
CA ILE A 47 -12.62 23.79 -16.52
C ILE A 47 -13.95 23.21 -17.01
N ASP A 48 -14.15 23.15 -18.31
CA ASP A 48 -15.31 22.45 -18.89
C ASP A 48 -15.02 20.95 -18.98
N ALA A 49 -15.76 20.17 -18.19
CA ALA A 49 -15.69 18.72 -18.13
C ALA A 49 -16.90 18.06 -18.81
N THR A 50 -17.58 18.75 -19.72
CA THR A 50 -18.71 18.18 -20.47
C THR A 50 -18.28 16.90 -21.20
N GLY A 51 -18.98 15.78 -20.93
CA GLY A 51 -18.67 14.46 -21.49
C GLY A 51 -17.43 13.78 -20.90
N LEU A 52 -16.84 14.34 -19.86
CA LEU A 52 -15.69 13.77 -19.16
C LEU A 52 -16.11 13.13 -17.82
N VAL A 53 -15.36 12.12 -17.40
CA VAL A 53 -15.50 11.46 -16.10
C VAL A 53 -14.63 12.17 -15.08
N VAL A 54 -15.19 12.49 -13.91
CA VAL A 54 -14.51 13.19 -12.82
C VAL A 54 -14.53 12.30 -11.57
N MET A 55 -13.36 12.07 -11.00
CA MET A 55 -13.17 11.29 -9.78
C MET A 55 -12.24 12.02 -8.80
N PRO A 56 -12.26 11.68 -7.50
CA PRO A 56 -11.20 12.09 -6.57
C PRO A 56 -9.83 11.63 -7.06
N GLY A 57 -8.76 12.26 -6.61
CA GLY A 57 -7.40 11.80 -6.83
C GLY A 57 -7.18 10.38 -6.27
N GLY A 58 -6.43 9.56 -7.00
CA GLY A 58 -6.12 8.18 -6.61
C GLY A 58 -5.25 8.11 -5.34
N ILE A 59 -5.44 7.05 -4.57
CA ILE A 59 -4.69 6.76 -3.34
C ILE A 59 -4.12 5.36 -3.44
N ASP A 60 -2.80 5.25 -3.44
CA ASP A 60 -2.11 3.97 -3.27
C ASP A 60 -1.74 3.81 -1.80
N MET A 61 -2.43 2.89 -1.12
CA MET A 61 -2.22 2.68 0.31
C MET A 61 -1.11 1.69 0.63
N HIS A 62 -0.56 1.02 -0.40
CA HIS A 62 0.47 0.00 -0.23
C HIS A 62 1.45 -0.04 -1.41
N CYS A 63 2.52 0.70 -1.27
CA CYS A 63 3.65 0.66 -2.21
C CYS A 63 4.99 0.73 -1.45
N HIS A 64 6.10 0.57 -2.17
CA HIS A 64 7.45 0.75 -1.66
C HIS A 64 8.18 1.77 -2.53
N ILE A 65 8.25 3.01 -2.05
CA ILE A 65 8.75 4.17 -2.81
C ILE A 65 9.90 4.91 -2.13
N ALA A 66 10.19 4.58 -0.87
CA ALA A 66 11.20 5.25 -0.08
C ALA A 66 12.05 4.28 0.75
N GLY A 67 13.13 4.79 1.26
CA GLY A 67 14.04 4.08 2.15
C GLY A 67 15.13 3.26 1.44
N PRO A 68 16.08 2.71 2.21
CA PRO A 68 17.27 2.02 1.68
C PRO A 68 16.95 0.84 0.76
N LYS A 69 15.83 0.13 1.02
CA LYS A 69 15.39 -1.02 0.22
C LYS A 69 15.14 -0.65 -1.25
N VAL A 70 14.52 0.49 -1.50
CA VAL A 70 14.19 0.96 -2.85
C VAL A 70 15.47 1.31 -3.61
N ASN A 71 16.43 1.97 -2.96
CA ASN A 71 17.74 2.28 -3.54
C ASN A 71 18.54 1.01 -3.85
N ALA A 72 18.52 0.02 -2.95
CA ALA A 72 19.16 -1.26 -3.19
C ALA A 72 18.55 -1.99 -4.39
N ALA A 73 17.22 -2.02 -4.48
CA ALA A 73 16.50 -2.64 -5.60
C ALA A 73 16.86 -1.99 -6.95
N ARG A 74 16.92 -0.67 -7.03
CA ARG A 74 17.37 0.05 -8.24
C ARG A 74 18.77 -0.41 -8.69
N LYS A 75 19.71 -0.51 -7.76
CA LYS A 75 21.08 -0.98 -8.04
C LYS A 75 21.14 -2.44 -8.50
N MET A 76 20.17 -3.26 -8.10
CA MET A 76 20.08 -4.67 -8.51
C MET A 76 19.47 -4.84 -9.92
N LEU A 77 18.84 -3.83 -10.48
CA LEU A 77 18.12 -3.84 -11.76
C LEU A 77 18.73 -2.88 -12.80
N PRO A 78 20.07 -2.86 -13.04
CA PRO A 78 20.69 -1.90 -13.94
C PRO A 78 20.23 -2.05 -15.39
N ASP A 79 19.88 -3.27 -15.82
CA ASP A 79 19.41 -3.53 -17.19
C ASP A 79 17.98 -3.05 -17.39
N ASP A 80 17.13 -3.13 -16.36
CA ASP A 80 15.78 -2.57 -16.40
C ASP A 80 15.84 -1.04 -16.54
N HIS A 81 16.66 -0.36 -15.75
CA HIS A 81 16.89 1.07 -15.88
C HIS A 81 17.39 1.47 -17.24
N ARG A 82 18.30 0.70 -17.83
CA ARG A 82 18.89 0.97 -19.15
C ARG A 82 17.90 0.83 -20.30
N ARG A 83 16.91 -0.07 -20.16
CA ARG A 83 15.87 -0.32 -21.17
C ARG A 83 14.66 0.60 -21.00
N SER A 84 14.52 1.19 -19.83
CA SER A 84 13.36 2.00 -19.47
C SER A 84 13.43 3.39 -20.08
N ARG A 85 12.26 4.00 -20.27
CA ARG A 85 12.16 5.38 -20.72
C ARG A 85 12.84 6.31 -19.71
N VAL A 86 13.63 7.23 -20.21
CA VAL A 86 14.21 8.32 -19.42
C VAL A 86 13.25 9.51 -19.45
N LEU A 87 12.94 10.04 -18.27
CA LEU A 87 12.26 11.32 -18.13
C LEU A 87 13.34 12.41 -18.18
N HIS A 88 13.30 13.26 -19.20
CA HIS A 88 14.26 14.33 -19.34
C HIS A 88 13.92 15.51 -18.43
N ARG A 89 14.96 16.23 -18.00
CA ARG A 89 14.81 17.45 -17.26
C ARG A 89 14.11 18.53 -18.11
N THR A 90 13.17 19.21 -17.48
CA THR A 90 12.52 20.43 -18.00
C THR A 90 12.74 21.58 -17.00
N GLU A 91 12.10 22.72 -17.23
CA GLU A 91 12.07 23.80 -16.22
C GLU A 91 11.31 23.41 -14.94
N ILE A 92 10.39 22.44 -15.05
CA ILE A 92 9.47 22.02 -13.98
C ILE A 92 9.91 20.68 -13.38
N THR A 93 10.43 19.75 -14.20
CA THR A 93 10.72 18.38 -13.80
C THR A 93 12.21 18.09 -13.75
N ARG A 94 12.63 17.25 -12.81
CA ARG A 94 13.97 16.66 -12.80
C ARG A 94 14.03 15.43 -13.68
N SER A 95 15.23 15.07 -14.14
CA SER A 95 15.44 13.83 -14.89
C SER A 95 15.33 12.62 -13.98
N GLY A 96 14.89 11.50 -14.54
CA GLY A 96 14.79 10.23 -13.84
C GLY A 96 14.51 9.09 -14.79
N THR A 97 14.65 7.86 -14.31
CA THR A 97 14.32 6.66 -15.07
C THR A 97 12.99 6.09 -14.62
N THR A 98 12.24 5.56 -15.57
CA THR A 98 11.08 4.72 -15.32
C THR A 98 11.53 3.29 -14.99
N GLY A 99 10.80 2.28 -15.35
CA GLY A 99 11.12 0.89 -15.06
C GLY A 99 10.30 0.33 -13.90
N SER A 100 10.62 -0.89 -13.47
CA SER A 100 9.88 -1.55 -12.41
C SER A 100 10.12 -0.92 -11.03
N VAL A 101 11.28 -0.29 -10.84
CA VAL A 101 11.60 0.52 -9.64
C VAL A 101 12.08 1.90 -10.10
N PRO A 102 11.17 2.85 -10.33
CA PRO A 102 11.53 4.17 -10.85
C PRO A 102 12.45 4.95 -9.91
N SER A 103 13.18 5.94 -10.45
CA SER A 103 13.90 6.89 -9.61
C SER A 103 12.93 7.75 -8.79
N THR A 104 13.41 8.33 -7.71
CA THR A 104 12.59 9.03 -6.71
C THR A 104 11.66 10.07 -7.33
N PHE A 105 12.21 11.00 -8.12
CA PHE A 105 11.38 12.01 -8.82
C PHE A 105 10.44 11.39 -9.84
N ALA A 106 10.93 10.41 -10.63
CA ALA A 106 10.11 9.75 -11.63
C ALA A 106 8.90 9.05 -11.02
N THR A 107 9.05 8.47 -9.84
CA THR A 107 7.95 7.81 -9.11
C THR A 107 6.76 8.76 -8.95
N SER A 108 6.98 9.99 -8.49
CA SER A 108 5.89 10.94 -8.30
C SER A 108 5.24 11.40 -9.61
N TYR A 109 6.05 11.66 -10.64
CA TYR A 109 5.53 12.07 -11.96
C TYR A 109 4.68 10.97 -12.59
N LEU A 110 5.10 9.71 -12.43
CA LEU A 110 4.39 8.56 -12.95
C LEU A 110 3.07 8.31 -12.20
N TYR A 111 3.06 8.39 -10.85
CA TYR A 111 1.82 8.30 -10.08
C TYR A 111 0.84 9.42 -10.46
N ALA A 112 1.32 10.67 -10.48
CA ALA A 112 0.48 11.80 -10.89
C ALA A 112 -0.02 11.64 -12.32
N GLY A 113 0.81 11.11 -13.22
CA GLY A 113 0.44 10.79 -14.61
C GLY A 113 -0.71 9.79 -14.73
N LEU A 114 -0.89 8.91 -13.76
CA LEU A 114 -2.02 7.98 -13.66
C LEU A 114 -3.22 8.53 -12.87
N GLY A 115 -3.13 9.76 -12.36
CA GLY A 115 -4.19 10.37 -11.56
C GLY A 115 -4.14 10.06 -10.07
N TYR A 116 -3.02 9.54 -9.56
CA TYR A 116 -2.82 9.33 -8.13
C TYR A 116 -2.18 10.57 -7.50
N THR A 117 -2.72 10.99 -6.37
CA THR A 117 -2.27 12.19 -5.61
C THR A 117 -1.74 11.85 -4.22
N THR A 118 -1.87 10.60 -3.80
CA THR A 118 -1.45 10.14 -2.47
C THR A 118 -0.88 8.72 -2.57
N ALA A 119 0.24 8.46 -1.87
CA ALA A 119 0.86 7.14 -1.80
C ALA A 119 1.49 6.87 -0.42
N PHE A 120 1.39 5.63 0.07
CA PHE A 120 1.96 5.21 1.35
C PHE A 120 3.00 4.10 1.17
N ASP A 121 4.22 4.33 1.69
CA ASP A 121 5.22 3.26 1.79
C ASP A 121 4.85 2.32 2.94
N ALA A 122 4.56 1.08 2.61
CA ALA A 122 3.94 0.15 3.53
C ALA A 122 4.91 -0.54 4.50
N ALA A 123 6.23 -0.25 4.46
CA ALA A 123 7.17 -0.97 5.31
C ALA A 123 8.51 -0.23 5.49
N ILE A 124 8.58 0.65 6.45
CA ILE A 124 9.81 1.35 6.81
C ILE A 124 10.32 0.82 8.16
N PRO A 125 11.53 0.24 8.21
CA PRO A 125 12.20 -0.06 9.46
C PRO A 125 12.38 1.22 10.30
N PRO A 126 12.25 1.17 11.63
CA PRO A 126 12.39 2.36 12.47
C PRO A 126 13.67 3.17 12.23
N LEU A 127 14.81 2.49 12.09
CA LEU A 127 16.10 3.14 11.81
C LEU A 127 16.20 3.81 10.44
N ALA A 128 15.33 3.45 9.50
CA ALA A 128 15.29 4.02 8.15
C ALA A 128 14.31 5.20 8.01
N ALA A 129 13.61 5.58 9.08
CA ALA A 129 12.59 6.63 9.03
C ALA A 129 13.11 7.97 8.50
N ARG A 130 14.29 8.43 9.01
CA ARG A 130 14.93 9.68 8.55
C ARG A 130 15.21 9.63 7.05
N HIS A 131 15.82 8.55 6.57
CA HIS A 131 16.10 8.37 5.14
C HIS A 131 14.83 8.37 4.30
N ALA A 132 13.74 7.73 4.77
CA ALA A 132 12.47 7.76 4.07
C ALA A 132 11.89 9.18 3.96
N HIS A 133 11.98 9.99 5.02
CA HIS A 133 11.54 11.38 4.98
C HIS A 133 12.39 12.24 4.04
N GLU A 134 13.71 12.02 3.99
CA GLU A 134 14.59 12.71 3.02
C GLU A 134 14.18 12.38 1.57
N GLU A 135 13.87 11.10 1.27
CA GLU A 135 13.39 10.72 -0.06
C GLU A 135 11.98 11.23 -0.37
N PHE A 136 11.14 11.43 0.63
CA PHE A 136 9.84 12.06 0.44
C PHE A 136 9.94 13.52 -0.01
N LEU A 137 10.99 14.24 0.38
CA LEU A 137 11.28 15.59 -0.17
C LEU A 137 11.59 15.51 -1.66
N ASP A 138 12.21 14.43 -2.11
CA ASP A 138 12.52 14.17 -3.51
C ASP A 138 11.35 13.51 -4.27
N THR A 139 10.16 13.42 -3.67
CA THR A 139 8.96 12.83 -4.26
C THR A 139 7.85 13.88 -4.30
N PRO A 140 7.93 14.91 -5.19
CA PRO A 140 6.91 15.96 -5.28
C PRO A 140 5.57 15.41 -5.80
N LEU A 141 4.57 16.25 -5.96
CA LEU A 141 3.25 15.98 -6.53
C LEU A 141 2.34 15.06 -5.72
N LEU A 142 2.85 14.34 -4.74
CA LEU A 142 2.09 13.38 -3.92
C LEU A 142 2.04 13.81 -2.46
N ASP A 143 0.93 13.54 -1.79
CA ASP A 143 0.95 13.37 -0.35
C ASP A 143 1.48 11.98 -0.02
N LYS A 144 2.28 11.87 1.04
CA LYS A 144 3.03 10.66 1.35
C LYS A 144 3.00 10.35 2.83
N GLY A 145 3.08 9.08 3.17
CA GLY A 145 3.28 8.61 4.52
C GLY A 145 3.93 7.23 4.49
N PHE A 146 4.29 6.71 5.65
CA PHE A 146 4.81 5.35 5.73
C PHE A 146 4.35 4.62 6.99
N PHE A 147 4.36 3.29 6.91
CA PHE A 147 4.06 2.40 8.03
C PHE A 147 5.35 1.89 8.66
N VAL A 148 5.41 1.91 10.00
CA VAL A 148 6.59 1.53 10.78
C VAL A 148 6.52 0.06 11.12
N LEU A 149 7.60 -0.68 10.87
CA LEU A 149 7.69 -2.10 11.21
C LEU A 149 7.74 -2.31 12.73
N ALA A 150 6.95 -3.29 13.22
CA ALA A 150 6.95 -3.70 14.63
C ALA A 150 6.67 -5.20 14.88
N GLY A 151 6.50 -6.03 13.82
CA GLY A 151 6.12 -7.44 13.93
C GLY A 151 7.23 -8.37 14.46
N ASN A 152 8.49 -7.93 14.37
CA ASN A 152 9.66 -8.64 14.89
C ASN A 152 10.46 -7.75 15.87
N ASN A 153 9.82 -6.71 16.42
CA ASN A 153 10.47 -5.81 17.35
C ASN A 153 10.75 -6.50 18.69
N GLN A 154 12.02 -6.55 19.07
CA GLN A 154 12.48 -7.29 20.23
C GLN A 154 11.94 -6.75 21.55
N TYR A 155 11.82 -5.40 21.70
CA TYR A 155 11.21 -4.81 22.89
C TYR A 155 9.72 -5.19 22.99
N VAL A 156 8.98 -5.13 21.89
CA VAL A 156 7.58 -5.54 21.83
C VAL A 156 7.44 -7.01 22.27
N MET A 157 8.21 -7.91 21.68
CA MET A 157 8.15 -9.34 22.02
C MET A 157 8.46 -9.61 23.50
N LYS A 158 9.46 -8.92 24.04
CA LYS A 158 9.78 -9.01 25.47
C LYS A 158 8.64 -8.56 26.37
N GLN A 159 8.00 -7.43 26.03
CA GLN A 159 6.89 -6.93 26.85
C GLN A 159 5.65 -7.82 26.73
N LEU A 160 5.41 -8.42 25.57
CA LEU A 160 4.34 -9.41 25.40
C LEU A 160 4.60 -10.67 26.27
N LYS A 161 5.82 -11.19 26.29
CA LYS A 161 6.23 -12.28 27.19
C LYS A 161 6.00 -11.91 28.66
N ALA A 162 6.38 -10.70 29.03
CA ALA A 162 6.23 -10.20 30.39
C ALA A 162 4.78 -9.84 30.75
N LYS A 163 3.82 -9.99 29.81
CA LYS A 163 2.40 -9.62 29.97
C LYS A 163 2.21 -8.15 30.39
N GLN A 164 2.94 -7.26 29.73
CA GLN A 164 2.94 -5.80 29.95
C GLN A 164 2.35 -5.07 28.72
N PRO A 165 1.07 -5.25 28.36
CA PRO A 165 0.48 -4.66 27.16
C PRO A 165 0.52 -3.12 27.18
N GLN A 166 0.46 -2.49 28.38
CA GLN A 166 0.60 -1.05 28.53
C GLN A 166 1.97 -0.53 28.06
N LEU A 167 3.05 -1.31 28.25
CA LEU A 167 4.38 -0.94 27.75
C LEU A 167 4.49 -1.14 26.24
N VAL A 168 3.81 -2.14 25.67
CA VAL A 168 3.69 -2.31 24.21
C VAL A 168 3.01 -1.08 23.60
N ARG A 169 1.86 -0.68 24.13
CA ARG A 169 1.10 0.49 23.68
C ARG A 169 1.96 1.78 23.78
N ALA A 170 2.57 2.02 24.94
CA ALA A 170 3.39 3.20 25.15
C ALA A 170 4.59 3.24 24.19
N TYR A 171 5.23 2.09 23.95
CA TYR A 171 6.33 1.99 22.99
C TYR A 171 5.90 2.30 21.55
N LEU A 172 4.76 1.75 21.09
CA LEU A 172 4.27 2.04 19.74
C LEU A 172 3.88 3.51 19.57
N GLY A 173 3.27 4.13 20.58
CA GLY A 173 2.99 5.56 20.57
C GLY A 173 4.27 6.40 20.52
N TRP A 174 5.26 6.08 21.35
CA TRP A 174 6.56 6.70 21.29
C TRP A 174 7.24 6.51 19.93
N LEU A 175 7.21 5.29 19.38
CA LEU A 175 7.85 4.96 18.11
C LEU A 175 7.27 5.77 16.94
N LEU A 176 5.94 5.89 16.86
CA LEU A 176 5.27 6.69 15.83
C LEU A 176 5.61 8.16 15.96
N ASN A 177 5.66 8.71 17.18
CA ASN A 177 6.07 10.09 17.41
C ASN A 177 7.55 10.32 17.03
N ALA A 178 8.43 9.39 17.39
CA ALA A 178 9.85 9.48 17.11
C ALA A 178 10.16 9.39 15.60
N THR A 179 9.47 8.52 14.89
CA THR A 179 9.70 8.27 13.45
C THR A 179 8.86 9.18 12.55
N LYS A 180 7.88 9.90 13.09
CA LYS A 180 6.85 10.59 12.30
C LYS A 180 6.18 9.64 11.30
N GLY A 181 5.92 8.40 11.74
CA GLY A 181 5.23 7.37 10.97
C GLY A 181 3.72 7.54 10.98
N TYR A 182 3.03 6.77 10.14
CA TYR A 182 1.58 6.85 9.98
C TYR A 182 0.84 5.70 10.67
N ALA A 183 1.33 4.49 10.53
CA ALA A 183 0.70 3.28 11.05
C ALA A 183 1.74 2.23 11.46
N ILE A 184 1.27 1.18 12.12
CA ILE A 184 2.10 0.04 12.52
C ILE A 184 1.93 -1.10 11.53
N LYS A 185 3.05 -1.62 11.05
CA LYS A 185 3.14 -2.79 10.15
C LYS A 185 3.76 -3.98 10.87
N ALA A 186 3.14 -5.13 10.75
CA ALA A 186 3.75 -6.42 11.08
C ALA A 186 4.12 -7.16 9.79
N VAL A 187 5.38 -7.54 9.63
CA VAL A 187 5.86 -8.38 8.53
C VAL A 187 6.31 -9.71 9.08
N ASN A 188 5.69 -10.81 8.62
CA ASN A 188 6.05 -12.17 9.05
C ASN A 188 6.28 -12.23 10.58
N PRO A 189 5.24 -11.94 11.40
CA PRO A 189 5.39 -11.71 12.84
C PRO A 189 6.15 -12.84 13.53
N GLY A 190 7.28 -12.52 14.18
CA GLY A 190 8.18 -13.47 14.80
C GLY A 190 9.01 -14.32 13.83
N GLY A 191 8.57 -14.49 12.57
CA GLY A 191 9.23 -15.36 11.62
C GLY A 191 10.60 -14.87 11.18
N VAL A 192 10.82 -13.55 11.11
CA VAL A 192 12.13 -12.98 10.78
C VAL A 192 13.15 -13.25 11.89
N GLU A 193 12.75 -13.16 13.16
CA GLU A 193 13.63 -13.53 14.29
C GLU A 193 13.95 -15.02 14.33
N VAL A 194 12.97 -15.88 14.05
CA VAL A 194 13.20 -17.32 13.90
C VAL A 194 14.20 -17.62 12.77
N TRP A 195 14.09 -16.93 11.64
CA TRP A 195 15.01 -17.07 10.52
C TRP A 195 16.44 -16.68 10.91
N LYS A 196 16.61 -15.62 11.69
CA LYS A 196 17.92 -15.20 12.21
C LYS A 196 18.51 -16.21 13.19
N SER A 197 17.68 -16.82 14.05
CA SER A 197 18.12 -17.71 15.13
C SER A 197 18.32 -19.17 14.71
N ARG A 198 17.51 -19.69 13.78
CA ARG A 198 17.48 -21.11 13.37
C ARG A 198 18.20 -21.40 12.06
N GLY A 199 19.13 -20.57 11.64
CA GLY A 199 19.91 -20.85 10.44
C GLY A 199 19.05 -20.94 9.17
N LEU A 200 18.29 -19.89 8.89
CA LEU A 200 17.44 -19.75 7.71
C LEU A 200 16.09 -20.50 7.77
N GLY A 201 15.60 -20.85 8.98
CA GLY A 201 14.26 -21.38 9.19
C GLY A 201 13.17 -20.28 9.16
N ASN A 202 11.93 -20.68 9.34
CA ASN A 202 10.77 -19.78 9.51
C ASN A 202 9.81 -20.45 10.50
N VAL A 203 8.80 -19.70 10.96
CA VAL A 203 7.68 -20.31 11.68
C VAL A 203 6.83 -21.14 10.72
N SER A 204 6.31 -22.27 11.17
CA SER A 204 5.38 -23.11 10.39
C SER A 204 3.92 -22.73 10.64
N GLY A 205 3.61 -22.09 11.76
CA GLY A 205 2.26 -21.66 12.13
C GLY A 205 2.26 -20.58 13.21
N LEU A 206 1.06 -20.10 13.54
CA LEU A 206 0.91 -18.98 14.48
C LEU A 206 1.22 -19.33 15.94
N ASP A 207 1.29 -20.60 16.27
CA ASP A 207 1.54 -21.06 17.64
C ASP A 207 2.96 -21.56 17.86
N ASP A 208 3.84 -21.45 16.86
CA ASP A 208 5.27 -21.71 17.00
C ASP A 208 5.90 -20.67 17.93
N VAL A 209 6.81 -21.15 18.77
CA VAL A 209 7.52 -20.28 19.69
C VAL A 209 8.69 -19.59 18.98
N VAL A 210 8.73 -18.27 19.08
CA VAL A 210 9.87 -17.45 18.63
C VAL A 210 11.02 -17.63 19.64
N ASP A 211 12.15 -18.12 19.16
CA ASP A 211 13.32 -18.38 19.99
C ASP A 211 13.77 -17.12 20.74
N TYR A 212 14.29 -17.31 21.94
CA TYR A 212 14.74 -16.27 22.89
C TYR A 212 13.63 -15.38 23.48
N PHE A 213 12.48 -15.27 22.84
CA PHE A 213 11.39 -14.38 23.28
C PHE A 213 10.23 -15.13 23.93
N ASP A 214 10.09 -16.46 23.72
CA ASP A 214 9.00 -17.30 24.23
C ASP A 214 7.61 -16.69 23.99
N VAL A 215 7.40 -16.11 22.83
CA VAL A 215 6.13 -15.62 22.33
C VAL A 215 5.80 -16.29 21.01
N THR A 216 4.53 -16.27 20.62
CA THR A 216 4.09 -16.84 19.35
C THR A 216 3.67 -15.74 18.38
N PRO A 217 3.68 -15.98 17.05
CA PRO A 217 3.08 -15.06 16.06
C PRO A 217 1.67 -14.61 16.44
N ARG A 218 0.83 -15.51 16.95
CA ARG A 218 -0.52 -15.20 17.45
C ARG A 218 -0.51 -14.15 18.55
N GLN A 219 0.38 -14.28 19.52
CA GLN A 219 0.51 -13.30 20.61
C GLN A 219 1.01 -11.95 20.10
N ILE A 220 1.93 -11.97 19.13
CA ILE A 220 2.45 -10.73 18.51
C ILE A 220 1.32 -10.01 17.76
N VAL A 221 0.60 -10.70 16.88
CA VAL A 221 -0.51 -10.12 16.10
C VAL A 221 -1.58 -9.53 17.03
N ARG A 222 -2.05 -10.31 18.03
CA ARG A 222 -3.06 -9.84 18.98
C ARG A 222 -2.60 -8.66 19.82
N GLY A 223 -1.36 -8.72 20.32
CA GLY A 223 -0.82 -7.64 21.17
C GLY A 223 -0.63 -6.34 20.39
N LEU A 224 -0.16 -6.42 19.14
CA LEU A 224 -0.03 -5.24 18.28
C LEU A 224 -1.40 -4.68 17.89
N ALA A 225 -2.37 -5.54 17.51
CA ALA A 225 -3.71 -5.10 17.13
C ALA A 225 -4.42 -4.40 18.31
N ALA A 226 -4.36 -4.98 19.50
CA ALA A 226 -4.92 -4.37 20.70
C ALA A 226 -4.29 -2.99 21.00
N ALA A 227 -2.96 -2.89 20.92
CA ALA A 227 -2.26 -1.62 21.17
C ALA A 227 -2.60 -0.55 20.12
N VAL A 228 -2.74 -0.93 18.83
CA VAL A 228 -3.14 -0.04 17.74
C VAL A 228 -4.55 0.50 17.95
N ASP A 229 -5.50 -0.37 18.38
CA ASP A 229 -6.87 0.04 18.68
C ASP A 229 -6.93 0.95 19.92
N GLU A 230 -6.19 0.63 20.98
CA GLU A 230 -6.11 1.46 22.19
C GLU A 230 -5.46 2.83 21.95
N LEU A 231 -4.49 2.91 21.03
CA LEU A 231 -3.91 4.19 20.56
C LEU A 231 -4.84 4.95 19.61
N ARG A 232 -5.98 4.35 19.23
CA ARG A 232 -6.95 4.92 18.28
C ARG A 232 -6.33 5.34 16.97
N LEU A 233 -5.37 4.58 16.46
CA LEU A 233 -4.74 4.91 15.20
C LEU A 233 -5.77 4.93 14.06
N PRO A 234 -5.65 5.86 13.08
CA PRO A 234 -6.61 5.97 11.99
C PRO A 234 -6.61 4.71 11.10
N HIS A 235 -5.44 4.10 10.88
CA HIS A 235 -5.30 2.84 10.17
C HIS A 235 -5.13 1.67 11.16
N PRO A 236 -5.79 0.52 10.93
CA PRO A 236 -5.64 -0.67 11.77
C PRO A 236 -4.21 -1.26 11.70
N LEU A 237 -3.95 -2.32 12.47
CA LEU A 237 -2.72 -3.09 12.29
C LEU A 237 -2.65 -3.61 10.85
N HIS A 238 -1.57 -3.28 10.16
CA HIS A 238 -1.31 -3.67 8.77
C HIS A 238 -0.46 -4.94 8.76
N VAL A 239 -1.02 -6.07 8.33
CA VAL A 239 -0.41 -7.40 8.55
C VAL A 239 0.00 -8.05 7.23
N HIS A 240 1.31 -8.24 7.07
CA HIS A 240 1.91 -9.21 6.17
C HIS A 240 2.02 -10.54 6.95
N CYS A 241 1.17 -11.49 6.62
CA CYS A 241 1.06 -12.76 7.35
C CYS A 241 2.34 -13.61 7.25
N ASN A 242 2.45 -14.63 8.10
CA ASN A 242 3.56 -15.58 8.02
C ASN A 242 3.49 -16.41 6.72
N ASN A 243 4.63 -16.93 6.29
CA ASN A 243 4.75 -17.86 5.14
C ASN A 243 4.31 -17.26 3.79
N LEU A 244 4.56 -15.97 3.56
CA LEU A 244 4.26 -15.31 2.29
C LEU A 244 4.85 -16.09 1.11
N GLY A 245 4.05 -16.31 0.08
CA GLY A 245 4.46 -16.95 -1.17
C GLY A 245 4.61 -18.47 -1.11
N MET A 246 4.48 -19.08 0.06
CA MET A 246 4.64 -20.53 0.24
C MET A 246 3.34 -21.27 -0.09
N PRO A 247 3.38 -22.37 -0.84
CA PRO A 247 2.22 -23.25 -1.01
C PRO A 247 1.67 -23.69 0.36
N GLY A 248 0.34 -23.75 0.50
CA GLY A 248 -0.33 -24.13 1.75
C GLY A 248 -0.49 -22.99 2.78
N ASN A 249 0.01 -21.80 2.51
CA ASN A 249 -0.01 -20.67 3.46
C ASN A 249 -1.39 -20.10 3.79
N TRP A 250 -2.42 -20.45 3.01
CA TRP A 250 -3.80 -20.00 3.25
C TRP A 250 -4.30 -20.35 4.66
N SER A 251 -3.89 -21.49 5.20
CA SER A 251 -4.28 -21.93 6.55
C SER A 251 -3.69 -21.00 7.62
N THR A 252 -2.42 -20.63 7.51
CA THR A 252 -1.75 -19.68 8.40
C THR A 252 -2.39 -18.29 8.28
N THR A 253 -2.81 -17.90 7.08
CA THR A 253 -3.52 -16.66 6.83
C THR A 253 -4.89 -16.64 7.52
N LEU A 254 -5.67 -17.73 7.40
CA LEU A 254 -6.94 -17.86 8.09
C LEU A 254 -6.78 -17.80 9.62
N GLU A 255 -5.73 -18.44 10.16
CA GLU A 255 -5.42 -18.34 11.58
C GLU A 255 -5.02 -16.90 12.00
N THR A 256 -4.35 -16.15 11.12
CA THR A 256 -4.06 -14.73 11.37
C THR A 256 -5.35 -13.91 11.41
N MET A 257 -6.29 -14.15 10.50
CA MET A 257 -7.61 -13.51 10.52
C MET A 257 -8.35 -13.79 11.82
N ARG A 258 -8.36 -15.06 12.29
CA ARG A 258 -8.94 -15.46 13.58
C ARG A 258 -8.22 -14.83 14.77
N ALA A 259 -6.91 -14.65 14.69
CA ALA A 259 -6.15 -13.96 15.74
C ALA A 259 -6.53 -12.48 15.87
N LEU A 260 -7.09 -11.86 14.82
CA LEU A 260 -7.59 -10.49 14.78
C LEU A 260 -9.07 -10.37 15.20
N GLU A 261 -9.73 -11.45 15.63
CA GLU A 261 -11.09 -11.35 16.15
C GLU A 261 -11.17 -10.38 17.34
N GLY A 262 -12.13 -9.45 17.27
CA GLY A 262 -12.31 -8.39 18.25
C GLY A 262 -11.44 -7.15 18.05
N HIS A 263 -10.54 -7.14 17.05
CA HIS A 263 -9.69 -6.02 16.68
C HIS A 263 -9.83 -5.69 15.21
N ARG A 264 -9.56 -4.43 14.84
CA ARG A 264 -9.45 -4.04 13.44
C ARG A 264 -8.16 -4.60 12.85
N GLY A 265 -8.22 -5.12 11.61
CA GLY A 265 -7.06 -5.64 10.90
C GLY A 265 -7.12 -5.35 9.41
N HIS A 266 -5.94 -5.07 8.84
CA HIS A 266 -5.77 -4.97 7.39
C HIS A 266 -4.76 -6.02 6.93
N LEU A 267 -5.21 -7.00 6.14
CA LEU A 267 -4.34 -8.05 5.60
C LEU A 267 -3.85 -7.58 4.23
N THR A 268 -2.55 -7.36 4.15
CA THR A 268 -1.95 -6.71 2.98
C THR A 268 -1.52 -7.73 1.93
N HIS A 269 -1.47 -7.28 0.65
CA HIS A 269 -1.08 -8.08 -0.51
C HIS A 269 -1.54 -9.53 -0.39
N ILE A 270 -2.82 -9.67 -0.04
CA ILE A 270 -3.43 -10.92 0.42
C ILE A 270 -3.35 -12.07 -0.60
N GLN A 271 -3.21 -11.76 -1.89
CA GLN A 271 -3.04 -12.79 -2.90
C GLN A 271 -1.80 -13.66 -2.67
N PHE A 272 -0.70 -13.11 -2.11
CA PHE A 272 0.51 -13.89 -1.79
C PHE A 272 0.33 -14.82 -0.58
N HIS A 273 -0.78 -14.72 0.11
CA HIS A 273 -1.15 -15.45 1.32
C HIS A 273 -2.34 -16.40 1.11
N SER A 274 -2.70 -16.70 -0.15
CA SER A 274 -3.94 -17.40 -0.51
C SER A 274 -3.71 -18.70 -1.26
N TYR A 275 -2.56 -19.34 -1.02
CA TYR A 275 -2.12 -20.49 -1.80
C TYR A 275 -2.45 -21.80 -1.11
N ALA A 276 -3.10 -22.71 -1.88
CA ALA A 276 -3.17 -24.14 -1.59
C ALA A 276 -1.85 -24.81 -1.96
N GLY A 277 -1.70 -26.04 -1.54
CA GLY A 277 -0.66 -26.94 -2.04
C GLY A 277 0.38 -27.32 -1.00
N ASP A 278 1.27 -28.19 -1.44
CA ASP A 278 2.44 -28.65 -0.71
C ASP A 278 3.68 -27.99 -1.32
N PRO A 279 4.61 -27.44 -0.53
CA PRO A 279 5.86 -26.85 -1.03
C PRO A 279 6.70 -27.81 -1.89
N ASP A 280 6.61 -29.10 -1.63
CA ASP A 280 7.38 -30.14 -2.32
C ASP A 280 6.66 -30.71 -3.55
N ASP A 281 5.37 -30.38 -3.75
CA ASP A 281 4.57 -30.86 -4.88
C ASP A 281 3.83 -29.72 -5.61
N GLN A 282 4.44 -29.19 -6.67
CA GLN A 282 3.84 -28.15 -7.52
C GLN A 282 2.49 -28.56 -8.15
N ALA A 283 2.20 -29.87 -8.23
CA ALA A 283 0.92 -30.34 -8.76
C ALA A 283 -0.25 -29.98 -7.85
N THR A 284 -0.01 -29.68 -6.59
CA THR A 284 -1.02 -29.31 -5.59
C THR A 284 -1.24 -27.79 -5.48
N PHE A 285 -0.40 -26.97 -6.11
CA PHE A 285 -0.50 -25.50 -6.04
C PHE A 285 -1.80 -25.00 -6.69
N GLY A 286 -2.55 -24.16 -5.98
CA GLY A 286 -3.83 -23.62 -6.42
C GLY A 286 -4.34 -22.48 -5.54
N SER A 287 -5.55 -22.01 -5.81
CA SER A 287 -6.23 -20.96 -5.05
C SER A 287 -6.96 -21.48 -3.81
N ARG A 288 -6.95 -20.66 -2.75
CA ARG A 288 -7.83 -20.74 -1.58
C ARG A 288 -8.49 -19.39 -1.27
N VAL A 289 -8.61 -18.56 -2.29
CA VAL A 289 -9.32 -17.28 -2.14
C VAL A 289 -10.78 -17.45 -1.73
N PRO A 290 -11.54 -18.43 -2.26
CA PRO A 290 -12.94 -18.60 -1.85
C PRO A 290 -13.13 -18.69 -0.35
N GLU A 291 -12.34 -19.53 0.33
CA GLU A 291 -12.44 -19.74 1.78
C GLU A 291 -12.02 -18.50 2.57
N LEU A 292 -10.97 -17.81 2.12
CA LEU A 292 -10.48 -16.61 2.79
C LEU A 292 -11.39 -15.40 2.55
N ALA A 293 -11.91 -15.24 1.34
CA ALA A 293 -12.85 -14.17 1.01
C ALA A 293 -14.19 -14.33 1.74
N GLU A 294 -14.70 -15.57 1.88
CA GLU A 294 -15.87 -15.86 2.70
C GLU A 294 -15.66 -15.42 4.15
N TYR A 295 -14.47 -15.70 4.72
CA TYR A 295 -14.14 -15.25 6.07
C TYR A 295 -14.10 -13.72 6.15
N VAL A 296 -13.45 -13.04 5.19
CA VAL A 296 -13.45 -11.59 5.11
C VAL A 296 -14.88 -11.06 4.98
N ASN A 297 -15.71 -11.59 4.09
CA ASN A 297 -17.10 -11.14 3.88
C ASN A 297 -17.94 -11.23 5.16
N SER A 298 -17.70 -12.24 6.00
CA SER A 298 -18.44 -12.45 7.25
C SER A 298 -17.89 -11.66 8.46
N HIS A 299 -16.71 -11.02 8.36
CA HIS A 299 -16.05 -10.32 9.48
C HIS A 299 -15.74 -8.86 9.14
N SER A 300 -16.59 -7.94 9.60
CA SER A 300 -16.53 -6.51 9.26
C SER A 300 -15.29 -5.76 9.79
N ASN A 301 -14.56 -6.34 10.74
CA ASN A 301 -13.32 -5.78 11.29
C ASN A 301 -12.11 -5.93 10.37
N LEU A 302 -12.23 -6.70 9.27
CA LEU A 302 -11.13 -6.99 8.34
C LEU A 302 -11.28 -6.23 7.04
N THR A 303 -10.16 -5.72 6.53
CA THR A 303 -9.98 -5.18 5.19
C THR A 303 -8.75 -5.77 4.54
N VAL A 304 -8.65 -5.70 3.22
CA VAL A 304 -7.50 -6.24 2.47
C VAL A 304 -7.03 -5.30 1.37
N ASP A 305 -5.75 -5.34 1.02
CA ASP A 305 -5.25 -4.95 -0.29
C ASP A 305 -4.69 -6.16 -1.03
N VAL A 306 -4.73 -6.14 -2.35
CA VAL A 306 -4.53 -7.38 -3.10
C VAL A 306 -3.07 -7.70 -3.39
N GLY A 307 -2.24 -6.71 -3.75
CA GLY A 307 -0.87 -6.99 -4.20
C GLY A 307 -0.83 -7.71 -5.55
N GLN A 308 -1.65 -7.27 -6.52
CA GLN A 308 -1.87 -7.94 -7.80
C GLN A 308 -0.59 -8.22 -8.57
N VAL A 309 -0.36 -9.49 -8.89
CA VAL A 309 0.71 -9.91 -9.79
C VAL A 309 0.34 -9.62 -11.23
N MET A 310 1.24 -8.94 -11.96
CA MET A 310 1.15 -8.76 -13.40
C MET A 310 2.40 -9.29 -14.08
N PHE A 311 2.27 -9.71 -15.36
CA PHE A 311 3.40 -10.30 -16.08
C PHE A 311 4.41 -9.24 -16.50
N GLY A 312 5.67 -9.49 -16.20
CA GLY A 312 6.77 -8.57 -16.49
C GLY A 312 7.91 -8.68 -15.49
N GLN A 313 8.93 -7.87 -15.70
CA GLN A 313 10.05 -7.74 -14.79
C GLN A 313 9.67 -6.86 -13.60
N THR A 314 10.08 -7.25 -12.40
CA THR A 314 9.89 -6.49 -11.18
C THR A 314 10.95 -6.86 -10.13
N CYS A 315 10.75 -6.43 -8.89
CA CYS A 315 11.65 -6.71 -7.79
C CYS A 315 10.87 -6.97 -6.51
N SER A 316 11.14 -8.07 -5.86
CA SER A 316 10.64 -8.29 -4.51
C SER A 316 11.42 -7.43 -3.51
N MET A 317 10.73 -6.75 -2.59
CA MET A 317 11.32 -5.96 -1.50
C MET A 317 10.36 -5.88 -0.31
N THR A 318 10.12 -7.01 0.33
CA THR A 318 9.04 -7.17 1.29
C THR A 318 9.40 -6.83 2.74
N GLY A 319 10.66 -6.66 3.07
CA GLY A 319 11.10 -6.67 4.47
C GLY A 319 11.06 -8.07 5.11
N ASP A 320 10.78 -9.11 4.34
CA ASP A 320 10.75 -10.52 4.75
C ASP A 320 12.02 -11.23 4.28
N GLY A 321 13.01 -11.37 5.17
CA GLY A 321 14.27 -12.05 4.90
C GLY A 321 14.08 -13.50 4.46
N PRO A 322 13.26 -14.31 5.14
CA PRO A 322 12.90 -15.67 4.72
C PRO A 322 12.44 -15.78 3.28
N LEU A 323 11.50 -14.91 2.86
CA LEU A 323 11.02 -14.89 1.47
C LEU A 323 12.15 -14.53 0.49
N GLY A 324 12.89 -13.46 0.77
CA GLY A 324 13.98 -13.02 -0.11
C GLY A 324 15.02 -14.12 -0.34
N HIS A 325 15.40 -14.84 0.71
CA HIS A 325 16.30 -15.98 0.63
C HIS A 325 15.68 -17.16 -0.15
N TYR A 326 14.40 -17.46 0.07
CA TYR A 326 13.69 -18.49 -0.68
C TYR A 326 13.67 -18.16 -2.18
N LEU A 327 13.31 -16.95 -2.56
CA LEU A 327 13.31 -16.51 -3.95
C LEU A 327 14.70 -16.61 -4.59
N HIS A 328 15.76 -16.23 -3.87
CA HIS A 328 17.13 -16.41 -4.33
C HIS A 328 17.44 -17.88 -4.65
N ARG A 329 17.07 -18.80 -3.77
CA ARG A 329 17.30 -20.24 -3.97
C ARG A 329 16.51 -20.80 -5.16
N VAL A 330 15.25 -20.42 -5.31
CA VAL A 330 14.37 -20.97 -6.36
C VAL A 330 14.66 -20.35 -7.74
N LEU A 331 14.98 -19.05 -7.77
CA LEU A 331 15.21 -18.33 -9.02
C LEU A 331 16.67 -18.35 -9.46
N GLY A 332 17.61 -18.67 -8.56
CA GLY A 332 19.06 -18.66 -8.85
C GLY A 332 19.60 -17.25 -9.16
N GLY A 333 18.87 -16.22 -8.82
CA GLY A 333 19.17 -14.82 -9.16
C GLY A 333 19.92 -14.06 -8.07
N LYS A 334 20.07 -12.76 -8.27
CA LYS A 334 20.63 -11.86 -7.27
C LYS A 334 19.72 -11.79 -6.04
N TRP A 335 20.34 -11.62 -4.89
CA TRP A 335 19.65 -11.41 -3.63
C TRP A 335 20.42 -10.44 -2.75
N PHE A 336 19.70 -9.59 -2.04
CA PHE A 336 20.23 -8.70 -1.03
C PHE A 336 19.37 -8.82 0.23
N SER A 337 20.03 -9.05 1.37
CA SER A 337 19.38 -8.97 2.67
C SER A 337 20.03 -7.88 3.49
N CYS A 338 19.22 -7.06 4.10
CA CYS A 338 19.65 -6.09 5.08
C CYS A 338 19.19 -6.61 6.43
N ASP A 339 20.14 -6.98 7.28
CA ASP A 339 19.90 -7.31 8.67
C ASP A 339 20.52 -6.25 9.56
N GLY A 340 19.83 -5.87 10.59
CA GLY A 340 20.26 -4.85 11.53
C GLY A 340 19.44 -4.92 12.80
N GLU A 341 19.71 -4.00 13.69
CA GLU A 341 18.95 -3.83 14.91
C GLU A 341 17.53 -3.42 14.58
N GLN A 342 16.56 -3.88 15.36
CA GLN A 342 15.17 -3.43 15.33
C GLN A 342 14.47 -3.51 13.97
N GLU A 343 14.21 -4.69 13.47
CA GLU A 343 13.42 -4.88 12.26
C GLU A 343 13.97 -4.21 11.01
N CYS A 344 15.24 -4.35 10.76
CA CYS A 344 15.83 -3.99 9.49
C CYS A 344 15.75 -5.10 8.43
N GLY A 345 15.06 -6.20 8.69
CA GLY A 345 14.95 -7.32 7.76
C GLY A 345 14.43 -6.85 6.41
N CYS A 346 15.12 -7.23 5.33
CA CYS A 346 14.76 -6.85 3.98
C CYS A 346 15.20 -7.96 3.03
N GLY A 347 14.24 -8.54 2.33
CA GLY A 347 14.51 -9.47 1.24
C GLY A 347 14.31 -8.77 -0.09
N ILE A 348 15.40 -8.51 -0.83
CA ILE A 348 15.35 -7.90 -2.14
C ILE A 348 15.83 -8.91 -3.18
N ALA A 349 14.98 -9.26 -4.13
CA ALA A 349 15.29 -10.17 -5.21
C ALA A 349 14.60 -9.74 -6.51
N PRO A 350 15.34 -9.49 -7.61
CA PRO A 350 14.73 -9.32 -8.92
C PRO A 350 13.92 -10.55 -9.31
N ILE A 351 12.72 -10.33 -9.84
CA ILE A 351 11.82 -11.38 -10.29
C ILE A 351 11.21 -11.01 -11.65
N THR A 352 10.91 -12.01 -12.46
CA THR A 352 10.15 -11.83 -13.70
C THR A 352 8.96 -12.75 -13.72
N TYR A 353 7.76 -12.19 -13.64
CA TYR A 353 6.52 -12.97 -13.77
C TYR A 353 6.28 -13.34 -15.23
N LYS A 354 6.19 -14.64 -15.52
CA LYS A 354 6.11 -15.19 -16.88
C LYS A 354 4.75 -15.84 -17.13
N ARG A 355 4.07 -15.49 -18.21
CA ARG A 355 2.77 -16.08 -18.61
C ARG A 355 2.81 -17.62 -18.76
N LYS A 356 3.94 -18.18 -19.16
CA LYS A 356 4.13 -19.61 -19.35
C LYS A 356 4.41 -20.38 -18.06
N SER A 357 4.68 -19.70 -16.94
CA SER A 357 4.88 -20.33 -15.64
C SER A 357 3.52 -20.59 -15.00
N LEU A 358 3.24 -21.85 -14.65
CA LEU A 358 2.00 -22.20 -13.96
C LEU A 358 1.85 -21.42 -12.64
N VAL A 359 2.92 -21.32 -11.85
CA VAL A 359 2.91 -20.60 -10.56
C VAL A 359 2.57 -19.13 -10.78
N HIS A 360 3.28 -18.44 -11.68
CA HIS A 360 3.05 -17.01 -11.93
C HIS A 360 1.66 -16.75 -12.53
N ALA A 361 1.18 -17.64 -13.38
CA ALA A 361 -0.15 -17.54 -13.98
C ALA A 361 -1.26 -17.76 -12.93
N LEU A 362 -1.06 -18.68 -11.99
CA LEU A 362 -1.96 -18.85 -10.84
C LEU A 362 -1.93 -17.63 -9.91
N GLN A 363 -0.76 -17.08 -9.63
CA GLN A 363 -0.64 -15.85 -8.83
C GLN A 363 -1.42 -14.68 -9.46
N TRP A 364 -1.35 -14.52 -10.79
CA TRP A 364 -2.13 -13.54 -11.51
C TRP A 364 -3.66 -13.78 -11.34
N ALA A 365 -4.11 -15.03 -11.48
CA ALA A 365 -5.50 -15.38 -11.34
C ALA A 365 -6.02 -15.19 -9.91
N ILE A 366 -5.26 -15.65 -8.91
CA ILE A 366 -5.57 -15.55 -7.49
C ILE A 366 -5.76 -14.08 -7.05
N GLY A 367 -4.94 -13.16 -7.57
CA GLY A 367 -5.13 -11.74 -7.29
C GLY A 367 -6.46 -11.20 -7.81
N LEU A 368 -6.86 -11.56 -9.04
CA LEU A 368 -8.15 -11.14 -9.59
C LEU A 368 -9.33 -11.75 -8.85
N GLU A 369 -9.21 -12.97 -8.34
CA GLU A 369 -10.26 -13.59 -7.53
C GLU A 369 -10.60 -12.78 -6.29
N TRP A 370 -9.61 -12.19 -5.62
CA TRP A 370 -9.84 -11.36 -4.43
C TRP A 370 -10.76 -10.18 -4.71
N TYR A 371 -10.53 -9.45 -5.80
CA TYR A 371 -11.44 -8.34 -6.17
C TYR A 371 -12.85 -8.85 -6.47
N LEU A 372 -12.96 -10.00 -7.11
CA LEU A 372 -14.25 -10.49 -7.59
C LEU A 372 -15.07 -11.24 -6.53
N LEU A 373 -14.44 -11.74 -5.46
CA LEU A 373 -15.07 -12.53 -4.39
C LEU A 373 -15.31 -11.74 -3.10
N VAL A 374 -14.67 -10.58 -2.91
CA VAL A 374 -15.03 -9.68 -1.81
C VAL A 374 -16.31 -8.94 -2.20
N ASP A 375 -17.40 -9.16 -1.46
CA ASP A 375 -18.72 -8.64 -1.78
C ASP A 375 -18.79 -7.12 -1.70
N ASP A 376 -18.21 -6.55 -0.64
CA ASP A 376 -18.19 -5.12 -0.39
C ASP A 376 -16.88 -4.49 -0.90
N PRO A 377 -16.90 -3.72 -2.01
CA PRO A 377 -15.70 -3.09 -2.55
C PRO A 377 -15.02 -2.08 -1.59
N TRP A 378 -15.72 -1.63 -0.55
CA TRP A 378 -15.14 -0.79 0.50
C TRP A 378 -14.14 -1.52 1.40
N ARG A 379 -14.03 -2.85 1.26
CA ARG A 379 -13.19 -3.70 2.08
C ARG A 379 -11.99 -4.27 1.34
N VAL A 380 -11.87 -3.97 0.05
CA VAL A 380 -10.73 -4.37 -0.78
C VAL A 380 -10.11 -3.16 -1.45
N ALA A 381 -8.81 -2.96 -1.31
CA ALA A 381 -8.07 -1.91 -1.99
C ALA A 381 -7.27 -2.46 -3.16
N MET A 382 -7.18 -1.68 -4.24
CA MET A 382 -6.31 -2.01 -5.36
C MET A 382 -4.87 -1.67 -4.99
N SER A 383 -3.98 -2.66 -5.09
CA SER A 383 -2.54 -2.50 -5.00
C SER A 383 -1.83 -3.52 -5.88
N THR A 384 -0.59 -3.25 -6.25
CA THR A 384 0.36 -4.23 -6.79
C THR A 384 1.42 -4.57 -5.77
N ASP A 385 1.32 -4.02 -4.56
CA ASP A 385 2.42 -4.07 -3.60
C ASP A 385 3.72 -3.58 -4.27
N HIS A 386 3.58 -2.44 -4.99
CA HIS A 386 4.65 -1.93 -5.85
C HIS A 386 6.01 -1.96 -5.14
N PRO A 387 7.02 -2.62 -5.70
CA PRO A 387 7.04 -3.32 -6.99
C PRO A 387 6.86 -4.85 -6.91
N ASN A 388 6.51 -5.43 -5.75
CA ASN A 388 6.54 -6.88 -5.51
C ASN A 388 5.68 -7.68 -6.48
N GLY A 389 4.41 -7.36 -6.67
CA GLY A 389 3.52 -8.01 -7.65
C GLY A 389 3.66 -7.45 -9.05
N ALA A 390 3.85 -6.14 -9.14
CA ALA A 390 4.12 -5.41 -10.38
C ALA A 390 4.46 -3.94 -10.08
N SER A 391 4.88 -3.20 -11.09
CA SER A 391 4.87 -1.74 -11.04
C SER A 391 3.44 -1.22 -10.92
N PHE A 392 3.22 -0.12 -10.18
CA PHE A 392 1.93 0.60 -10.17
C PHE A 392 1.49 1.09 -11.56
N LEU A 393 2.40 1.15 -12.53
CA LEU A 393 2.07 1.44 -13.93
C LEU A 393 1.13 0.40 -14.56
N ALA A 394 0.93 -0.76 -13.90
CA ALA A 394 -0.03 -1.77 -14.32
C ALA A 394 -1.48 -1.50 -13.85
N TYR A 395 -1.73 -0.46 -13.04
CA TYR A 395 -3.07 -0.15 -12.53
C TYR A 395 -4.14 -0.01 -13.63
N PRO A 396 -3.89 0.71 -14.74
CA PRO A 396 -4.87 0.77 -15.83
C PRO A 396 -5.24 -0.58 -16.40
N GLN A 397 -4.26 -1.49 -16.54
CA GLN A 397 -4.48 -2.84 -17.02
C GLN A 397 -5.32 -3.67 -16.03
N ILE A 398 -5.06 -3.54 -14.73
CA ILE A 398 -5.83 -4.21 -13.68
C ILE A 398 -7.28 -3.73 -13.71
N ILE A 399 -7.51 -2.42 -13.80
CA ILE A 399 -8.84 -1.82 -13.91
C ILE A 399 -9.59 -2.40 -15.12
N ALA A 400 -8.94 -2.45 -16.28
CA ALA A 400 -9.54 -3.02 -17.49
C ALA A 400 -9.90 -4.51 -17.33
N LEU A 401 -9.07 -5.30 -16.64
CA LEU A 401 -9.36 -6.70 -16.34
C LEU A 401 -10.55 -6.86 -15.36
N LEU A 402 -10.75 -5.91 -14.46
CA LEU A 402 -11.88 -5.94 -13.53
C LEU A 402 -13.19 -5.49 -14.18
N MET A 403 -13.15 -4.55 -15.12
CA MET A 403 -14.33 -3.98 -15.79
C MET A 403 -14.75 -4.74 -17.03
N ASP A 404 -13.91 -5.60 -17.61
CA ASP A 404 -14.16 -6.34 -18.84
C ASP A 404 -13.88 -7.85 -18.66
N ARG A 405 -14.94 -8.62 -18.53
CA ARG A 405 -14.89 -10.08 -18.41
C ARG A 405 -14.32 -10.73 -19.67
N THR A 406 -14.64 -10.21 -20.84
CA THR A 406 -14.18 -10.76 -22.12
C THR A 406 -12.66 -10.65 -22.21
N ARG A 407 -12.12 -9.47 -21.94
CA ARG A 407 -10.67 -9.23 -21.87
C ARG A 407 -9.99 -10.15 -20.85
N ARG A 408 -10.59 -10.32 -19.66
CA ARG A 408 -10.10 -11.22 -18.62
C ARG A 408 -10.04 -12.67 -19.11
N ALA A 409 -11.09 -13.14 -19.80
CA ALA A 409 -11.17 -14.47 -20.37
C ALA A 409 -10.14 -14.67 -21.51
N GLU A 410 -9.92 -13.68 -22.36
CA GLU A 410 -8.91 -13.70 -23.42
C GLU A 410 -7.50 -13.86 -22.84
N VAL A 411 -7.15 -13.10 -21.80
CA VAL A 411 -5.85 -13.26 -21.11
C VAL A 411 -5.72 -14.66 -20.53
N LEU A 412 -6.75 -15.13 -19.80
CA LEU A 412 -6.77 -16.47 -19.20
C LEU A 412 -6.60 -17.58 -20.25
N ALA A 413 -7.13 -17.39 -21.46
CA ALA A 413 -6.99 -18.34 -22.58
C ALA A 413 -5.55 -18.50 -23.06
N THR A 414 -4.68 -17.52 -22.81
CA THR A 414 -3.25 -17.56 -23.18
C THR A 414 -2.36 -18.24 -22.12
N LEU A 415 -2.91 -18.55 -20.96
CA LEU A 415 -2.18 -19.12 -19.83
C LEU A 415 -2.18 -20.67 -19.89
N PRO A 416 -1.30 -21.35 -19.13
CA PRO A 416 -1.30 -22.81 -19.02
C PRO A 416 -2.69 -23.34 -18.65
N GLU A 417 -3.16 -24.39 -19.32
CA GLU A 417 -4.51 -24.96 -19.15
C GLU A 417 -4.81 -25.34 -17.68
N ALA A 418 -3.78 -25.86 -16.98
CA ALA A 418 -3.89 -26.23 -15.58
C ALA A 418 -4.26 -25.07 -14.63
N VAL A 419 -4.12 -23.81 -15.02
CA VAL A 419 -4.58 -22.64 -14.25
C VAL A 419 -6.09 -22.71 -14.06
N ARG A 420 -6.85 -23.06 -15.11
CA ARG A 420 -8.31 -23.06 -15.12
C ARG A 420 -8.94 -24.07 -14.17
N THR A 421 -8.20 -25.12 -13.81
CA THR A 421 -8.68 -26.18 -12.90
C THR A 421 -8.21 -25.98 -11.46
N ARG A 422 -7.37 -24.96 -11.20
CA ARG A 422 -6.74 -24.72 -9.91
C ARG A 422 -7.10 -23.38 -9.28
N CYS A 423 -8.01 -22.66 -9.92
CA CYS A 423 -8.57 -21.40 -9.45
C CYS A 423 -10.04 -21.30 -9.89
N VAL A 424 -10.80 -20.40 -9.28
CA VAL A 424 -12.22 -20.20 -9.63
C VAL A 424 -12.44 -19.03 -10.59
N LEU A 425 -11.40 -18.34 -11.00
CA LEU A 425 -11.47 -17.18 -11.89
C LEU A 425 -12.26 -17.42 -13.19
N PRO A 426 -12.18 -18.61 -13.85
CA PRO A 426 -12.97 -18.89 -15.06
C PRO A 426 -14.48 -18.78 -14.88
N ASP A 427 -14.98 -19.07 -13.67
CA ASP A 427 -16.40 -19.12 -13.34
C ASP A 427 -16.94 -17.76 -12.86
N LEU A 428 -16.06 -16.80 -12.56
CA LEU A 428 -16.45 -15.50 -12.02
C LEU A 428 -16.94 -14.56 -13.13
N THR A 429 -18.20 -14.15 -13.00
CA THR A 429 -18.88 -13.30 -14.00
C THR A 429 -18.95 -11.83 -13.62
N ARG A 430 -18.59 -11.46 -12.38
CA ARG A 430 -18.62 -10.09 -11.90
C ARG A 430 -17.74 -9.17 -12.74
N GLU A 431 -18.25 -7.99 -13.03
CA GLU A 431 -17.52 -6.86 -13.59
C GLU A 431 -17.68 -5.65 -12.68
N TYR A 432 -16.64 -4.86 -12.58
CA TYR A 432 -16.64 -3.63 -11.79
C TYR A 432 -17.20 -2.48 -12.60
N THR A 433 -18.00 -1.66 -11.95
CA THR A 433 -18.46 -0.36 -12.48
C THR A 433 -17.42 0.73 -12.24
N LEU A 434 -17.55 1.88 -12.92
CA LEU A 434 -16.71 3.06 -12.62
C LEU A 434 -16.82 3.51 -11.17
N ASN A 435 -18.00 3.35 -10.57
CA ASN A 435 -18.21 3.66 -9.15
C ASN A 435 -17.40 2.73 -8.25
N GLU A 436 -17.42 1.42 -8.49
CA GLU A 436 -16.63 0.46 -7.72
C GLU A 436 -15.12 0.66 -7.94
N ILE A 437 -14.68 1.03 -9.15
CA ILE A 437 -13.29 1.44 -9.39
C ILE A 437 -12.93 2.68 -8.56
N ALA A 438 -13.83 3.67 -8.49
CA ALA A 438 -13.62 4.84 -7.62
C ALA A 438 -13.57 4.45 -6.13
N ILE A 439 -14.29 3.41 -5.71
CA ILE A 439 -14.19 2.87 -4.34
C ILE A 439 -12.80 2.26 -4.11
N ILE A 440 -12.41 1.24 -4.87
CA ILE A 440 -11.20 0.44 -4.58
C ILE A 440 -9.88 1.19 -4.81
N THR A 441 -9.90 2.32 -5.51
CA THR A 441 -8.70 3.10 -5.86
C THR A 441 -8.63 4.47 -5.18
N ARG A 442 -9.70 4.93 -4.51
CA ARG A 442 -9.80 6.28 -3.95
C ARG A 442 -10.51 6.30 -2.59
N ALA A 443 -11.83 6.16 -2.62
CA ALA A 443 -12.66 6.30 -1.43
C ALA A 443 -12.42 5.21 -0.38
N GLY A 444 -12.28 3.96 -0.81
CA GLY A 444 -11.97 2.81 0.05
C GLY A 444 -10.61 2.93 0.73
N PRO A 445 -9.50 3.11 -0.02
CA PRO A 445 -8.19 3.39 0.56
C PRO A 445 -8.18 4.58 1.53
N ALA A 446 -8.85 5.70 1.19
CA ALA A 446 -8.98 6.83 2.11
C ALA A 446 -9.67 6.43 3.42
N ARG A 447 -10.78 5.70 3.34
CA ARG A 447 -11.53 5.21 4.49
C ARG A 447 -10.70 4.24 5.34
N MET A 448 -10.01 3.28 4.71
CA MET A 448 -9.15 2.30 5.39
C MET A 448 -7.97 2.97 6.11
N LEU A 449 -7.45 4.06 5.53
CA LEU A 449 -6.38 4.87 6.12
C LEU A 449 -6.88 5.87 7.16
N GLY A 450 -8.19 6.14 7.23
CA GLY A 450 -8.77 7.18 8.11
C GLY A 450 -8.53 8.60 7.60
N LEU A 451 -8.36 8.79 6.29
CA LEU A 451 -8.16 10.10 5.67
C LEU A 451 -9.51 10.76 5.39
N THR A 452 -9.92 11.67 6.28
CA THR A 452 -11.24 12.32 6.20
C THR A 452 -11.35 13.44 5.16
N HIS A 453 -10.22 13.90 4.62
CA HIS A 453 -10.20 15.00 3.63
C HIS A 453 -9.75 14.54 2.24
N LYS A 454 -9.61 13.23 2.01
CA LYS A 454 -9.14 12.65 0.75
C LYS A 454 -10.06 11.54 0.26
N GLY A 455 -9.90 11.18 -1.03
CA GLY A 455 -10.68 10.11 -1.65
C GLY A 455 -12.14 10.46 -1.91
N HIS A 456 -12.52 11.74 -1.77
CA HIS A 456 -13.85 12.23 -2.06
C HIS A 456 -13.84 13.70 -2.54
N LEU A 457 -14.97 14.14 -3.11
CA LEU A 457 -15.18 15.48 -3.64
C LEU A 457 -16.24 16.26 -2.84
N GLY A 458 -16.53 15.84 -1.64
CA GLY A 458 -17.44 16.52 -0.72
C GLY A 458 -16.84 17.78 -0.11
N LEU A 459 -17.71 18.57 0.53
CA LEU A 459 -17.35 19.83 1.16
C LEU A 459 -16.18 19.68 2.15
N GLY A 460 -15.17 20.53 2.01
CA GLY A 460 -13.97 20.57 2.85
C GLY A 460 -12.88 19.56 2.46
N ALA A 461 -13.14 18.68 1.48
CA ALA A 461 -12.12 17.80 0.95
C ALA A 461 -10.97 18.58 0.29
N ASP A 462 -9.80 17.98 0.24
CA ASP A 462 -8.71 18.45 -0.60
C ASP A 462 -9.15 18.43 -2.07
N ALA A 463 -8.86 19.48 -2.81
CA ALA A 463 -9.20 19.56 -4.22
C ALA A 463 -8.23 18.73 -5.09
N ASP A 464 -8.11 17.45 -4.74
CA ASP A 464 -7.38 16.43 -5.48
C ASP A 464 -8.38 15.75 -6.43
N VAL A 465 -8.29 16.05 -7.73
CA VAL A 465 -9.29 15.66 -8.73
C VAL A 465 -8.61 15.07 -9.95
N THR A 466 -9.15 13.96 -10.46
CA THR A 466 -8.72 13.37 -11.73
C THR A 466 -9.86 13.39 -12.74
N ILE A 467 -9.60 13.88 -13.94
CA ILE A 467 -10.56 13.97 -15.04
C ILE A 467 -10.10 13.07 -16.18
N TYR A 468 -10.98 12.17 -16.62
CA TYR A 468 -10.72 11.20 -17.67
C TYR A 468 -11.58 11.47 -18.90
N THR A 469 -11.03 11.15 -20.08
CA THR A 469 -11.81 11.05 -21.31
C THR A 469 -12.38 9.64 -21.42
N PRO A 470 -13.70 9.44 -21.32
CA PRO A 470 -14.29 8.11 -21.45
C PRO A 470 -14.08 7.57 -22.87
N GLY A 471 -13.98 6.24 -22.98
CA GLY A 471 -13.82 5.55 -24.26
C GLY A 471 -13.97 4.05 -24.11
N ASP A 472 -14.04 3.32 -25.23
CA ASP A 472 -14.16 1.86 -25.23
C ASP A 472 -12.88 1.17 -24.73
N ASP A 473 -11.72 1.81 -24.87
CA ASP A 473 -10.45 1.33 -24.30
C ASP A 473 -10.30 1.82 -22.85
N ILE A 474 -10.78 1.00 -21.92
CA ILE A 474 -10.73 1.27 -20.47
C ILE A 474 -9.29 1.43 -19.99
N GLU A 475 -8.36 0.59 -20.48
CA GLU A 475 -6.96 0.69 -20.08
C GLU A 475 -6.38 2.05 -20.47
N ARG A 476 -6.62 2.48 -21.70
CA ARG A 476 -6.17 3.78 -22.20
C ARG A 476 -6.79 4.96 -21.45
N MET A 477 -8.07 4.87 -21.08
CA MET A 477 -8.76 5.88 -20.29
C MET A 477 -8.01 6.15 -18.98
N PHE A 478 -7.64 5.09 -18.23
CA PHE A 478 -6.97 5.22 -16.93
C PHE A 478 -5.46 5.43 -17.06
N GLU A 479 -4.83 5.01 -18.17
CA GLU A 479 -3.42 5.26 -18.44
C GLU A 479 -3.12 6.75 -18.69
N LEU A 480 -4.06 7.47 -19.29
CA LEU A 480 -3.85 8.85 -19.72
C LEU A 480 -5.01 9.76 -19.25
N PRO A 481 -5.05 10.15 -17.98
CA PRO A 481 -5.97 11.18 -17.52
C PRO A 481 -5.85 12.46 -18.35
N ARG A 482 -6.98 13.08 -18.64
CA ARG A 482 -7.00 14.36 -19.34
C ARG A 482 -6.43 15.49 -18.48
N LEU A 483 -6.82 15.51 -17.20
CA LEU A 483 -6.30 16.46 -16.21
C LEU A 483 -6.15 15.78 -14.86
N VAL A 484 -5.11 16.16 -14.13
CA VAL A 484 -4.95 15.81 -12.71
C VAL A 484 -4.73 17.10 -11.93
N LEU A 485 -5.54 17.31 -10.92
CA LEU A 485 -5.43 18.45 -10.01
C LEU A 485 -5.02 17.95 -8.62
N LYS A 486 -4.16 18.72 -7.96
CA LYS A 486 -3.82 18.56 -6.55
C LYS A 486 -3.98 19.91 -5.85
N ALA A 487 -4.72 19.91 -4.74
CA ALA A 487 -5.06 21.14 -4.01
C ALA A 487 -5.57 22.25 -4.96
N GLY A 488 -6.36 21.88 -5.98
CA GLY A 488 -6.91 22.80 -6.98
C GLY A 488 -5.97 23.26 -8.09
N GLU A 489 -4.68 22.90 -8.02
CA GLU A 489 -3.70 23.22 -9.06
C GLU A 489 -3.60 22.11 -10.10
N VAL A 490 -3.61 22.47 -11.38
CA VAL A 490 -3.44 21.50 -12.46
C VAL A 490 -1.99 21.05 -12.54
N LEU A 491 -1.75 19.79 -12.16
CA LEU A 491 -0.43 19.17 -12.21
C LEU A 491 -0.11 18.54 -13.56
N ILE A 492 -1.09 17.80 -14.09
CA ILE A 492 -0.95 17.02 -15.32
C ILE A 492 -2.04 17.46 -16.29
N GLU A 493 -1.67 17.63 -17.52
CA GLU A 493 -2.58 17.83 -18.65
C GLU A 493 -2.13 16.97 -19.82
N GLN A 494 -2.99 16.02 -20.22
CA GLN A 494 -2.72 15.10 -21.34
C GLN A 494 -1.36 14.36 -21.22
N GLY A 495 -1.03 13.91 -19.99
CA GLY A 495 0.19 13.17 -19.68
C GLY A 495 1.43 14.02 -19.46
N GLU A 496 1.35 15.35 -19.61
CA GLU A 496 2.46 16.25 -19.39
C GLU A 496 2.38 16.97 -18.03
N VAL A 497 3.49 17.07 -17.33
CA VAL A 497 3.58 17.83 -16.07
C VAL A 497 3.55 19.32 -16.41
N ARG A 498 2.54 20.03 -15.91
CA ARG A 498 2.34 21.47 -16.10
C ARG A 498 2.84 22.29 -14.92
N ARG A 499 2.83 21.71 -13.74
CA ARG A 499 3.26 22.37 -12.51
C ARG A 499 3.82 21.34 -11.55
N SER A 500 4.83 21.73 -10.80
CA SER A 500 5.31 20.97 -9.65
C SER A 500 4.80 21.65 -8.37
N VAL A 501 4.14 20.89 -7.52
CA VAL A 501 3.77 21.31 -6.16
C VAL A 501 4.28 20.27 -5.19
N ASP A 502 4.74 20.70 -4.03
CA ASP A 502 5.12 19.76 -2.99
C ASP A 502 3.86 19.21 -2.33
N GLY A 503 3.83 17.90 -2.16
CA GLY A 503 2.81 17.27 -1.34
C GLY A 503 3.18 17.31 0.13
N SER A 504 2.20 16.98 0.98
CA SER A 504 2.37 16.89 2.42
C SER A 504 2.87 15.51 2.84
N THR A 505 3.71 15.45 3.87
CA THR A 505 3.97 14.21 4.59
C THR A 505 2.89 14.01 5.64
N LEU A 506 2.18 12.87 5.54
CA LEU A 506 1.09 12.47 6.43
C LEU A 506 1.67 11.61 7.54
N HIS A 507 1.42 11.97 8.79
CA HIS A 507 1.86 11.21 9.94
C HIS A 507 0.84 11.28 11.08
N VAL A 508 0.97 10.43 12.08
CA VAL A 508 0.18 10.48 13.31
C VAL A 508 1.03 10.95 14.48
N SER A 509 0.37 11.45 15.52
CA SER A 509 1.01 11.81 16.79
C SER A 509 0.10 11.36 17.93
N PRO A 510 0.02 10.03 18.20
CA PRO A 510 -0.81 9.51 19.26
C PRO A 510 -0.25 9.89 20.64
N ASP A 511 -1.15 10.12 21.59
CA ASP A 511 -0.77 10.22 22.99
C ASP A 511 -0.25 8.87 23.51
N PHE A 512 0.79 8.91 24.34
CA PHE A 512 1.33 7.73 24.98
C PHE A 512 1.80 8.04 26.41
N ASP A 513 1.93 6.99 27.23
CA ASP A 513 2.42 7.14 28.61
C ASP A 513 3.94 7.37 28.63
N GLU A 514 4.35 8.60 28.85
CA GLU A 514 5.76 8.99 28.94
C GLU A 514 6.52 8.34 30.12
N ALA A 515 5.81 7.81 31.12
CA ALA A 515 6.42 7.06 32.21
C ALA A 515 7.10 5.75 31.73
N ALA A 516 6.80 5.30 30.52
CA ALA A 516 7.46 4.16 29.89
C ALA A 516 8.86 4.49 29.32
N ILE A 517 9.19 5.77 29.08
CA ILE A 517 10.47 6.19 28.46
C ILE A 517 11.70 5.65 29.19
N PRO A 518 11.80 5.67 30.53
CA PRO A 518 12.94 5.09 31.23
C PRO A 518 13.15 3.60 30.92
N SER A 519 12.09 2.80 30.88
CA SER A 519 12.16 1.38 30.53
C SER A 519 12.58 1.15 29.07
N ILE A 520 12.12 1.99 28.16
CA ILE A 520 12.52 1.95 26.74
C ILE A 520 14.02 2.28 26.63
N ARG A 521 14.49 3.30 27.34
CA ARG A 521 15.89 3.71 27.36
C ARG A 521 16.79 2.62 27.91
N GLU A 522 16.45 2.05 29.05
CA GLU A 522 17.20 0.94 29.65
C GLU A 522 17.35 -0.24 28.70
N TRP A 523 16.26 -0.57 27.97
CA TRP A 523 16.30 -1.62 26.97
C TRP A 523 17.28 -1.31 25.83
N PHE A 524 17.23 -0.09 25.30
CA PHE A 524 18.13 0.33 24.22
C PHE A 524 19.58 0.29 24.66
N GLU A 525 19.90 0.82 25.85
CA GLU A 525 21.25 0.84 26.38
C GLU A 525 21.82 -0.56 26.65
N ALA A 526 20.93 -1.51 26.99
CA ALA A 526 21.36 -2.89 27.29
C ALA A 526 21.49 -3.79 26.05
N HIS A 527 20.75 -3.50 24.95
CA HIS A 527 20.58 -4.46 23.86
C HIS A 527 20.90 -3.91 22.47
N TYR A 528 20.96 -2.58 22.29
CA TYR A 528 21.20 -2.00 20.99
C TYR A 528 22.45 -1.10 20.98
N THR A 529 23.04 -0.95 19.79
CA THR A 529 24.12 0.03 19.57
C THR A 529 23.58 1.43 19.37
N VAL A 530 22.30 1.55 19.00
CA VAL A 530 21.60 2.82 18.80
C VAL A 530 20.95 3.26 20.10
N GLN A 531 21.15 4.50 20.49
CA GLN A 531 20.53 5.08 21.69
C GLN A 531 19.16 5.64 21.37
N VAL A 532 18.24 5.64 22.37
CA VAL A 532 16.89 6.23 22.25
C VAL A 532 16.93 7.65 21.66
N ARG A 533 17.89 8.47 22.05
CA ARG A 533 18.05 9.85 21.56
C ARG A 533 18.37 9.94 20.05
N ASN A 534 18.79 8.86 19.41
CA ASN A 534 19.10 8.84 17.97
C ASN A 534 17.86 8.61 17.10
N TYR A 535 16.74 8.23 17.70
CA TYR A 535 15.51 7.92 16.98
C TYR A 535 14.66 9.13 16.63
N PRO A 536 14.35 10.05 17.59
CA PRO A 536 13.39 11.10 17.30
C PRO A 536 13.89 12.01 16.18
N MET A 537 13.06 12.18 15.19
CA MET A 537 13.22 13.26 14.23
C MET A 537 12.82 14.57 14.88
N GLN A 538 13.74 15.53 14.88
CA GLN A 538 13.46 16.88 15.34
C GLN A 538 12.64 17.63 14.30
N ASP A 539 11.86 18.63 14.72
CA ASP A 539 11.04 19.41 13.82
C ASP A 539 11.85 20.14 12.74
N GLU A 540 13.09 20.55 13.09
CA GLU A 540 14.03 21.19 12.18
C GLU A 540 14.59 20.24 11.11
N GLU A 541 14.55 18.93 11.36
CA GLU A 541 15.01 17.89 10.43
C GLU A 541 13.88 17.41 9.52
N PHE A 542 12.63 17.65 9.93
CA PHE A 542 11.45 17.26 9.19
C PHE A 542 11.01 18.39 8.25
N LEU A 543 11.72 18.51 7.14
CA LEU A 543 11.51 19.55 6.15
C LEU A 543 10.25 19.28 5.31
N GLY A 544 9.75 20.35 4.66
CA GLY A 544 8.56 20.28 3.79
C GLY A 544 7.25 20.43 4.55
N THR A 545 6.14 20.36 3.79
CA THR A 545 4.78 20.42 4.35
C THR A 545 4.43 19.10 5.03
N ARG A 546 3.79 19.18 6.19
CA ARG A 546 3.38 18.01 6.97
C ARG A 546 1.96 18.17 7.50
N THR A 547 1.27 17.05 7.63
CA THR A 547 -0.10 17.01 8.15
C THR A 547 -0.21 15.91 9.20
N VAL A 548 -0.60 16.28 10.40
CA VAL A 548 -0.94 15.32 11.45
C VAL A 548 -2.36 14.82 11.22
N VAL A 549 -2.50 13.53 11.01
CA VAL A 549 -3.81 12.89 10.86
C VAL A 549 -4.33 12.48 12.24
N PRO A 550 -5.53 12.92 12.63
CA PRO A 550 -6.06 12.59 13.95
C PRO A 550 -6.40 11.11 14.08
N GLY A 551 -6.37 10.60 15.30
CA GLY A 551 -6.88 9.28 15.61
C GLY A 551 -8.39 9.16 15.38
N THR A 552 -8.90 7.93 15.34
CA THR A 552 -10.34 7.67 15.19
C THR A 552 -11.11 8.15 16.44
N SER A 553 -12.18 8.91 16.23
CA SER A 553 -13.21 9.08 17.26
C SER A 553 -14.04 7.79 17.31
N HIS A 554 -14.22 7.21 18.49
CA HIS A 554 -15.16 6.09 18.69
C HIS A 554 -16.58 6.50 18.44
#